data_a8c30b894d36fdd9e0368bbef0f8b408
#
_entry.id   a8c30b894d36fdd9e0368bbef0f8b408
#
_cell.length_a   1.000
_cell.length_b   1.000
_cell.length_c   1.000
_cell.angle_alpha   90.00
_cell.angle_beta   90.00
_cell.angle_gamma   90.00
#
_symmetry.space_group_name_H-M   'P 1'
#
loop_
_entity.id
_entity.type
_entity.pdbx_description
1 polymer ?
#
loop_
_entity_poly.entity_id
_entity_poly.type
_entity_poly.pdbx_seq_one_letter_code
_entity_poly.pdbx_strand_id
1 'polypeptide(L)'
;MEQKKYSGKEFTMNVLNALALGVVVTLIPGALLGELVKALLPVFPQGQLIIQATQVANTLMGAIIGLMVGQFFKFTPIQTGALALAVLFSGGVATFNPDVKGIIFSGTGDIITMGLTAALGAAVILWIGNKAKAYSIIVIPTVLLVVVGGAGRLALPYIKTLTTILGQGIGTLLSLQPVIMCLLLAVIFCMLIVSPFTTVGIAVAISLSGVGSGAANLGICAAGFGLAIAGWKVNPKGTAIAHFIGSPKMSMANVLAKPKILLPMMCTSAVLGVLAALLNIQGTPQSAGFGFSGLVGPINALNLAEGGWNVMNIVIVTLIFVVAPIALNIVFVHLFEKVLKWIQPEDYKLTV
;
A
#
# COMPACT_ATOMS: atom_id res chain seq x y z
N MET A 1 13.95 -30.38 -13.76
CA MET A 1 13.87 -29.01 -14.26
C MET A 1 15.14 -28.29 -13.82
N GLU A 2 15.89 -27.72 -14.77
CA GLU A 2 17.00 -26.85 -14.43
C GLU A 2 16.49 -25.64 -13.67
N GLN A 3 17.11 -25.34 -12.53
CA GLN A 3 16.73 -24.18 -11.74
C GLN A 3 17.20 -22.91 -12.45
N LYS A 4 16.27 -22.06 -12.86
CA LYS A 4 16.57 -20.77 -13.46
C LYS A 4 17.43 -19.97 -12.46
N LYS A 5 18.62 -19.53 -12.88
CA LYS A 5 19.43 -18.58 -12.13
C LYS A 5 18.86 -17.17 -12.32
N TYR A 6 18.53 -16.51 -11.24
CA TYR A 6 18.05 -15.12 -11.24
C TYR A 6 19.22 -14.18 -10.97
N SER A 7 19.34 -13.08 -11.71
CA SER A 7 20.23 -11.99 -11.33
C SER A 7 19.70 -11.31 -10.06
N GLY A 8 20.56 -10.65 -9.28
CA GLY A 8 20.12 -9.94 -8.07
C GLY A 8 19.00 -8.92 -8.36
N LYS A 9 19.11 -8.20 -9.49
CA LYS A 9 18.05 -7.25 -9.95
C LYS A 9 16.75 -7.96 -10.27
N GLU A 10 16.79 -9.06 -11.04
CA GLU A 10 15.60 -9.85 -11.40
C GLU A 10 14.94 -10.44 -10.16
N PHE A 11 15.73 -10.98 -9.23
CA PHE A 11 15.24 -11.50 -7.95
C PHE A 11 14.49 -10.43 -7.16
N THR A 12 15.11 -9.27 -6.95
CA THR A 12 14.51 -8.15 -6.20
C THR A 12 13.24 -7.66 -6.86
N MET A 13 13.24 -7.48 -8.19
CA MET A 13 12.06 -7.03 -8.92
C MET A 13 10.91 -8.03 -8.83
N ASN A 14 11.17 -9.34 -8.92
CA ASN A 14 10.15 -10.38 -8.76
C ASN A 14 9.52 -10.33 -7.37
N VAL A 15 10.32 -10.16 -6.31
CA VAL A 15 9.80 -10.03 -4.94
C VAL A 15 8.97 -8.77 -4.80
N LEU A 16 9.44 -7.62 -5.29
CA LEU A 16 8.73 -6.34 -5.17
C LEU A 16 7.42 -6.31 -5.96
N ASN A 17 7.40 -6.85 -7.19
CA ASN A 17 6.19 -6.95 -7.99
C ASN A 17 5.16 -7.88 -7.31
N ALA A 18 5.61 -9.04 -6.85
CA ALA A 18 4.76 -9.98 -6.14
C ALA A 18 4.20 -9.39 -4.84
N LEU A 19 5.03 -8.67 -4.07
CA LEU A 19 4.63 -7.95 -2.87
C LEU A 19 3.54 -6.91 -3.19
N ALA A 20 3.77 -6.09 -4.22
CA ALA A 20 2.81 -5.06 -4.65
C ALA A 20 1.47 -5.68 -5.05
N LEU A 21 1.48 -6.75 -5.86
CA LEU A 21 0.26 -7.45 -6.27
C LEU A 21 -0.47 -8.11 -5.10
N GLY A 22 0.26 -8.75 -4.19
CA GLY A 22 -0.33 -9.36 -3.00
C GLY A 22 -1.05 -8.35 -2.11
N VAL A 23 -0.44 -7.18 -1.90
CA VAL A 23 -1.06 -6.06 -1.17
C VAL A 23 -2.33 -5.57 -1.89
N VAL A 24 -2.25 -5.40 -3.20
CA VAL A 24 -3.38 -4.90 -4.01
C VAL A 24 -4.57 -5.86 -3.99
N VAL A 25 -4.33 -7.16 -4.23
CA VAL A 25 -5.39 -8.18 -4.23
C VAL A 25 -6.16 -8.20 -2.91
N THR A 26 -5.47 -8.02 -1.79
CA THR A 26 -6.10 -8.10 -0.46
C THR A 26 -6.77 -6.80 -0.03
N LEU A 27 -6.24 -5.64 -0.43
CA LEU A 27 -6.76 -4.35 0.00
C LEU A 27 -7.87 -3.78 -0.89
N ILE A 28 -7.87 -4.08 -2.20
CA ILE A 28 -8.85 -3.51 -3.15
C ILE A 28 -10.30 -3.77 -2.73
N PRO A 29 -10.73 -4.98 -2.35
CA PRO A 29 -12.12 -5.20 -1.97
C PRO A 29 -12.57 -4.31 -0.82
N GLY A 30 -11.73 -4.18 0.22
CA GLY A 30 -12.00 -3.29 1.35
C GLY A 30 -11.98 -1.81 0.96
N ALA A 31 -11.07 -1.41 0.10
CA ALA A 31 -10.98 -0.05 -0.41
C ALA A 31 -12.19 0.35 -1.25
N LEU A 32 -12.70 -0.56 -2.09
CA LEU A 32 -13.86 -0.29 -2.94
C LEU A 32 -15.18 -0.27 -2.16
N LEU A 33 -15.35 -1.20 -1.25
CA LEU A 33 -16.65 -1.48 -0.64
C LEU A 33 -16.76 -0.97 0.80
N GLY A 34 -15.63 -0.77 1.50
CA GLY A 34 -15.60 -0.55 2.93
C GLY A 34 -16.45 0.65 3.38
N GLU A 35 -16.16 1.84 2.88
CA GLU A 35 -16.89 3.05 3.31
C GLU A 35 -18.31 3.12 2.72
N LEU A 36 -18.48 2.66 1.47
CA LEU A 36 -19.80 2.60 0.85
C LEU A 36 -20.75 1.68 1.65
N VAL A 37 -20.29 0.46 1.96
CA VAL A 37 -21.12 -0.50 2.71
C VAL A 37 -21.36 -0.02 4.14
N LYS A 38 -20.37 0.58 4.82
CA LYS A 38 -20.56 1.19 6.14
C LYS A 38 -21.65 2.26 6.12
N ALA A 39 -21.65 3.14 5.11
CA ALA A 39 -22.68 4.17 4.97
C ALA A 39 -24.09 3.58 4.72
N LEU A 40 -24.16 2.41 4.08
CA LEU A 40 -25.42 1.72 3.79
C LEU A 40 -25.93 0.82 4.92
N LEU A 41 -25.14 0.52 5.95
CA LEU A 41 -25.53 -0.38 7.04
C LEU A 41 -26.89 -0.05 7.70
N PRO A 42 -27.28 1.23 7.90
CA PRO A 42 -28.58 1.56 8.49
C PRO A 42 -29.76 1.06 7.66
N VAL A 43 -29.63 0.97 6.34
CA VAL A 43 -30.68 0.52 5.41
C VAL A 43 -30.38 -0.88 4.82
N PHE A 44 -29.17 -1.36 4.96
CA PHE A 44 -28.69 -2.66 4.47
C PHE A 44 -27.80 -3.36 5.53
N PRO A 45 -28.40 -3.88 6.63
CA PRO A 45 -27.64 -4.52 7.71
C PRO A 45 -26.84 -5.75 7.26
N GLN A 46 -27.28 -6.46 6.20
CA GLN A 46 -26.57 -7.61 5.62
C GLN A 46 -25.20 -7.21 5.03
N GLY A 47 -24.97 -5.93 4.75
CA GLY A 47 -23.67 -5.39 4.35
C GLY A 47 -22.54 -5.70 5.34
N GLN A 48 -22.88 -6.00 6.61
CA GLN A 48 -21.91 -6.45 7.60
C GLN A 48 -21.11 -7.70 7.14
N LEU A 49 -21.74 -8.60 6.38
CA LEU A 49 -21.05 -9.77 5.81
C LEU A 49 -19.97 -9.36 4.79
N ILE A 50 -20.24 -8.32 3.99
CA ILE A 50 -19.26 -7.80 3.01
C ILE A 50 -18.07 -7.21 3.75
N ILE A 51 -18.30 -6.44 4.83
CA ILE A 51 -17.23 -5.89 5.66
C ILE A 51 -16.39 -7.02 6.27
N GLN A 52 -17.01 -8.06 6.80
CA GLN A 52 -16.29 -9.23 7.34
C GLN A 52 -15.45 -9.92 6.26
N ALA A 53 -15.98 -10.12 5.06
CA ALA A 53 -15.24 -10.71 3.95
C ALA A 53 -14.00 -9.90 3.58
N THR A 54 -14.11 -8.57 3.53
CA THR A 54 -12.95 -7.70 3.26
C THR A 54 -11.92 -7.70 4.39
N GLN A 55 -12.36 -7.82 5.64
CA GLN A 55 -11.45 -7.97 6.78
C GLN A 55 -10.68 -9.29 6.71
N VAL A 56 -11.34 -10.40 6.36
CA VAL A 56 -10.67 -11.70 6.16
C VAL A 56 -9.62 -11.59 5.04
N ALA A 57 -9.95 -10.95 3.91
CA ALA A 57 -8.98 -10.71 2.84
C ALA A 57 -7.74 -9.97 3.35
N ASN A 58 -7.94 -8.92 4.14
CA ASN A 58 -6.85 -8.14 4.73
C ASN A 58 -5.95 -8.97 5.66
N THR A 59 -6.54 -9.84 6.48
CA THR A 59 -5.75 -10.69 7.40
C THR A 59 -4.93 -11.76 6.68
N LEU A 60 -5.31 -12.13 5.46
CA LEU A 60 -4.61 -13.11 4.64
C LEU A 60 -3.52 -12.49 3.74
N MET A 61 -3.24 -11.19 3.87
CA MET A 61 -2.28 -10.48 3.02
C MET A 61 -0.92 -11.20 2.92
N GLY A 62 -0.35 -11.65 4.03
CA GLY A 62 0.92 -12.37 4.02
C GLY A 62 0.88 -13.66 3.20
N ALA A 63 -0.22 -14.41 3.29
CA ALA A 63 -0.41 -15.62 2.49
C ALA A 63 -0.47 -15.29 1.00
N ILE A 64 -1.22 -14.28 0.61
CA ILE A 64 -1.33 -13.86 -0.80
C ILE A 64 0.01 -13.35 -1.33
N ILE A 65 0.76 -12.56 -0.55
CA ILE A 65 2.12 -12.13 -0.92
C ILE A 65 3.02 -13.36 -1.18
N GLY A 66 3.02 -14.35 -0.29
CA GLY A 66 3.81 -15.56 -0.45
C GLY A 66 3.41 -16.37 -1.69
N LEU A 67 2.10 -16.47 -1.98
CA LEU A 67 1.58 -17.09 -3.20
C LEU A 67 2.06 -16.34 -4.46
N MET A 68 1.97 -15.02 -4.49
CA MET A 68 2.43 -14.21 -5.62
C MET A 68 3.94 -14.39 -5.85
N VAL A 69 4.75 -14.36 -4.79
CA VAL A 69 6.19 -14.63 -4.91
C VAL A 69 6.43 -16.03 -5.49
N GLY A 70 5.72 -17.05 -5.01
CA GLY A 70 5.81 -18.39 -5.56
C GLY A 70 5.49 -18.47 -7.06
N GLN A 71 4.50 -17.72 -7.54
CA GLN A 71 4.15 -17.64 -8.95
C GLN A 71 5.22 -16.91 -9.78
N PHE A 72 5.75 -15.77 -9.33
CA PHE A 72 6.80 -15.03 -10.02
C PHE A 72 8.10 -15.85 -10.17
N PHE A 73 8.42 -16.67 -9.18
CA PHE A 73 9.58 -17.57 -9.23
C PHE A 73 9.27 -18.93 -9.86
N LYS A 74 8.02 -19.17 -10.28
CA LYS A 74 7.56 -20.45 -10.87
C LYS A 74 7.83 -21.64 -9.96
N PHE A 75 7.63 -21.47 -8.66
CA PHE A 75 7.77 -22.54 -7.67
C PHE A 75 6.66 -23.60 -7.80
N THR A 76 6.94 -24.79 -7.31
CA THR A 76 5.92 -25.86 -7.24
C THR A 76 4.80 -25.48 -6.27
N PRO A 77 3.60 -26.07 -6.39
CA PRO A 77 2.50 -25.79 -5.45
C PRO A 77 2.87 -25.96 -3.98
N ILE A 78 3.70 -26.98 -3.64
CA ILE A 78 4.16 -27.23 -2.28
C ILE A 78 5.07 -26.09 -1.79
N GLN A 79 6.04 -25.68 -2.62
CA GLN A 79 6.95 -24.56 -2.32
C GLN A 79 6.18 -23.27 -2.12
N THR A 80 5.25 -22.99 -3.03
CA THR A 80 4.41 -21.79 -3.02
C THR A 80 3.51 -21.75 -1.78
N GLY A 81 2.83 -22.85 -1.45
CA GLY A 81 1.98 -22.94 -0.26
C GLY A 81 2.78 -22.82 1.05
N ALA A 82 3.95 -23.48 1.11
CA ALA A 82 4.84 -23.37 2.28
C ALA A 82 5.36 -21.93 2.47
N LEU A 83 5.72 -21.25 1.38
CA LEU A 83 6.14 -19.85 1.41
C LEU A 83 5.00 -18.94 1.89
N ALA A 84 3.77 -19.18 1.42
CA ALA A 84 2.58 -18.45 1.85
C ALA A 84 2.36 -18.53 3.36
N LEU A 85 2.47 -19.72 3.95
CA LEU A 85 2.35 -19.92 5.39
C LEU A 85 3.46 -19.23 6.18
N ALA A 86 4.70 -19.30 5.71
CA ALA A 86 5.83 -18.62 6.35
C ALA A 86 5.69 -17.09 6.37
N VAL A 87 5.26 -16.51 5.25
CA VAL A 87 5.05 -15.07 5.12
C VAL A 87 3.87 -14.59 5.96
N LEU A 88 2.76 -15.33 5.98
CA LEU A 88 1.62 -15.04 6.84
C LEU A 88 2.02 -15.01 8.32
N PHE A 89 2.75 -16.06 8.78
CA PHE A 89 3.20 -16.17 10.16
C PHE A 89 4.13 -15.02 10.57
N SER A 90 5.05 -14.65 9.69
CA SER A 90 6.05 -13.60 9.96
C SER A 90 5.44 -12.22 10.15
N GLY A 91 4.35 -11.90 9.44
CA GLY A 91 3.75 -10.57 9.39
C GLY A 91 3.07 -10.11 10.68
N GLY A 92 2.88 -11.01 11.64
CA GLY A 92 2.32 -10.66 12.95
C GLY A 92 0.81 -10.54 13.01
N VAL A 93 0.10 -11.00 11.98
CA VAL A 93 -1.37 -11.03 11.93
C VAL A 93 -1.95 -12.06 12.89
N ALA A 94 -1.32 -13.23 12.97
CA ALA A 94 -1.71 -14.33 13.84
C ALA A 94 -1.07 -14.18 15.22
N THR A 95 -1.89 -14.04 16.27
CA THR A 95 -1.45 -13.95 17.66
C THR A 95 -2.20 -14.95 18.54
N PHE A 96 -1.50 -15.58 19.47
CA PHE A 96 -2.16 -16.43 20.46
C PHE A 96 -2.88 -15.53 21.48
N ASN A 97 -4.16 -15.81 21.70
CA ASN A 97 -4.95 -15.15 22.75
C ASN A 97 -5.24 -16.15 23.87
N PRO A 98 -4.75 -15.87 25.10
CA PRO A 98 -4.97 -16.75 26.24
C PRO A 98 -6.43 -16.88 26.67
N ASP A 99 -7.24 -15.82 26.49
CA ASP A 99 -8.64 -15.77 26.94
C ASP A 99 -9.52 -16.74 26.14
N VAL A 100 -9.31 -16.77 24.81
CA VAL A 100 -10.03 -17.73 23.94
C VAL A 100 -9.26 -19.02 23.70
N LYS A 101 -8.08 -19.17 24.29
CA LYS A 101 -7.16 -20.32 24.14
C LYS A 101 -6.93 -20.70 22.67
N GLY A 102 -6.81 -19.69 21.80
CA GLY A 102 -6.72 -19.88 20.35
C GLY A 102 -5.91 -18.80 19.66
N ILE A 103 -5.73 -18.98 18.35
CA ILE A 103 -5.08 -18.01 17.49
C ILE A 103 -6.14 -17.04 16.95
N ILE A 104 -5.92 -15.75 17.17
CA ILE A 104 -6.71 -14.67 16.59
C ILE A 104 -5.94 -14.05 15.45
N PHE A 105 -6.66 -13.78 14.34
CA PHE A 105 -6.15 -13.06 13.19
C PHE A 105 -6.67 -11.61 13.24
N SER A 106 -5.76 -10.63 13.18
CA SER A 106 -6.13 -9.23 13.21
C SER A 106 -5.17 -8.35 12.40
N GLY A 107 -5.75 -7.31 11.76
CA GLY A 107 -5.00 -6.37 10.95
C GLY A 107 -4.46 -6.94 9.65
N THR A 108 -3.58 -6.20 9.01
CA THR A 108 -2.93 -6.55 7.73
C THR A 108 -1.53 -7.13 7.90
N GLY A 109 -0.97 -7.01 9.10
CA GLY A 109 0.42 -7.35 9.38
C GLY A 109 1.41 -6.30 8.87
N ASP A 110 2.70 -6.58 9.09
CA ASP A 110 3.80 -5.70 8.67
C ASP A 110 4.33 -6.10 7.27
N ILE A 111 4.10 -5.23 6.29
CA ILE A 111 4.42 -5.48 4.88
C ILE A 111 5.93 -5.63 4.66
N ILE A 112 6.75 -4.89 5.41
CA ILE A 112 8.22 -4.96 5.27
C ILE A 112 8.70 -6.32 5.73
N THR A 113 8.26 -6.77 6.91
CA THR A 113 8.59 -8.10 7.43
C THR A 113 8.13 -9.20 6.48
N MET A 114 6.91 -9.10 5.94
CA MET A 114 6.39 -10.04 4.96
C MET A 114 7.25 -10.08 3.69
N GLY A 115 7.64 -8.91 3.16
CA GLY A 115 8.50 -8.80 1.99
C GLY A 115 9.88 -9.40 2.19
N LEU A 116 10.53 -9.10 3.32
CA LEU A 116 11.83 -9.67 3.69
C LEU A 116 11.76 -11.18 3.90
N THR A 117 10.70 -11.66 4.57
CA THR A 117 10.49 -13.11 4.78
C THR A 117 10.23 -13.82 3.45
N ALA A 118 9.46 -13.20 2.56
CA ALA A 118 9.20 -13.74 1.22
C ALA A 118 10.49 -13.83 0.38
N ALA A 119 11.34 -12.79 0.45
CA ALA A 119 12.65 -12.80 -0.20
C ALA A 119 13.56 -13.89 0.37
N LEU A 120 13.66 -13.97 1.70
CA LEU A 120 14.46 -15.00 2.37
C LEU A 120 13.94 -16.42 2.02
N GLY A 121 12.63 -16.63 2.05
CA GLY A 121 12.02 -17.90 1.70
C GLY A 121 12.23 -18.30 0.25
N ALA A 122 12.12 -17.34 -0.68
CA ALA A 122 12.43 -17.57 -2.09
C ALA A 122 13.92 -17.96 -2.28
N ALA A 123 14.85 -17.28 -1.60
CA ALA A 123 16.27 -17.61 -1.63
C ALA A 123 16.54 -19.01 -1.06
N VAL A 124 15.90 -19.38 0.06
CA VAL A 124 16.02 -20.71 0.67
C VAL A 124 15.47 -21.80 -0.27
N ILE A 125 14.32 -21.59 -0.92
CA ILE A 125 13.77 -22.53 -1.89
C ILE A 125 14.73 -22.73 -3.05
N LEU A 126 15.27 -21.65 -3.61
CA LEU A 126 16.26 -21.70 -4.69
C LEU A 126 17.56 -22.39 -4.25
N TRP A 127 18.00 -22.19 -3.00
CA TRP A 127 19.19 -22.84 -2.46
C TRP A 127 18.99 -24.35 -2.21
N ILE A 128 17.86 -24.75 -1.66
CA ILE A 128 17.51 -26.17 -1.44
C ILE A 128 17.42 -26.86 -2.82
N GLY A 129 16.76 -26.25 -3.78
CA GLY A 129 16.63 -26.76 -5.14
C GLY A 129 16.17 -28.21 -5.18
N ASN A 130 16.88 -29.01 -5.97
CA ASN A 130 16.63 -30.44 -6.10
C ASN A 130 17.35 -31.28 -5.03
N LYS A 131 18.05 -30.67 -4.06
CA LYS A 131 18.86 -31.42 -3.06
C LYS A 131 17.99 -32.28 -2.14
N ALA A 132 16.79 -31.82 -1.81
CA ALA A 132 15.86 -32.55 -0.97
C ALA A 132 15.14 -33.71 -1.71
N LYS A 133 15.16 -33.73 -3.06
CA LYS A 133 14.52 -34.79 -3.89
C LYS A 133 13.17 -35.26 -3.34
N ALA A 134 13.05 -36.56 -3.04
CA ALA A 134 11.83 -37.17 -2.51
C ALA A 134 11.37 -36.61 -1.15
N TYR A 135 12.27 -36.04 -0.36
CA TYR A 135 11.94 -35.45 0.95
C TYR A 135 11.45 -33.98 0.85
N SER A 136 11.39 -33.39 -0.33
CA SER A 136 10.97 -31.98 -0.53
C SER A 136 9.62 -31.67 0.07
N ILE A 137 8.69 -32.62 0.06
CA ILE A 137 7.34 -32.46 0.61
C ILE A 137 7.33 -32.30 2.14
N ILE A 138 8.34 -32.79 2.83
CA ILE A 138 8.48 -32.71 4.30
C ILE A 138 9.40 -31.54 4.67
N VAL A 139 10.55 -31.46 4.00
CA VAL A 139 11.63 -30.51 4.34
C VAL A 139 11.21 -29.07 4.05
N ILE A 140 10.65 -28.81 2.86
CA ILE A 140 10.33 -27.44 2.43
C ILE A 140 9.28 -26.79 3.31
N PRO A 141 8.10 -27.37 3.57
CA PRO A 141 7.11 -26.75 4.45
C PRO A 141 7.64 -26.52 5.87
N THR A 142 8.37 -27.49 6.42
CA THR A 142 8.92 -27.39 7.78
C THR A 142 9.97 -26.30 7.90
N VAL A 143 10.94 -26.26 6.98
CA VAL A 143 12.01 -25.25 6.99
C VAL A 143 11.44 -23.85 6.73
N LEU A 144 10.54 -23.71 5.76
CA LEU A 144 9.97 -22.39 5.45
C LEU A 144 9.13 -21.87 6.60
N LEU A 145 8.23 -22.67 7.17
CA LEU A 145 7.37 -22.19 8.24
C LEU A 145 8.15 -21.91 9.53
N VAL A 146 8.95 -22.87 9.98
CA VAL A 146 9.61 -22.81 11.30
C VAL A 146 10.86 -21.93 11.26
N VAL A 147 11.74 -22.13 10.27
CA VAL A 147 13.01 -21.40 10.23
C VAL A 147 12.82 -20.04 9.59
N VAL A 148 12.28 -19.97 8.37
CA VAL A 148 12.14 -18.71 7.64
C VAL A 148 11.03 -17.84 8.23
N GLY A 149 9.85 -18.40 8.44
CA GLY A 149 8.72 -17.71 9.09
C GLY A 149 9.03 -17.32 10.53
N GLY A 150 9.69 -18.20 11.28
CA GLY A 150 10.18 -17.94 12.64
C GLY A 150 11.19 -16.81 12.69
N ALA A 151 12.19 -16.81 11.80
CA ALA A 151 13.16 -15.72 11.69
C ALA A 151 12.47 -14.38 11.38
N GLY A 152 11.53 -14.36 10.43
CA GLY A 152 10.72 -13.17 10.14
C GLY A 152 9.92 -12.71 11.36
N ARG A 153 9.31 -13.63 12.09
CA ARG A 153 8.55 -13.31 13.31
C ARG A 153 9.42 -12.72 14.41
N LEU A 154 10.64 -13.21 14.58
CA LEU A 154 11.62 -12.67 15.54
C LEU A 154 12.15 -11.31 15.09
N ALA A 155 12.28 -11.07 13.79
CA ALA A 155 12.69 -9.78 13.25
C ALA A 155 11.60 -8.70 13.32
N LEU A 156 10.31 -9.08 13.39
CA LEU A 156 9.16 -8.19 13.37
C LEU A 156 9.24 -7.00 14.36
N PRO A 157 9.57 -7.17 15.65
CA PRO A 157 9.65 -6.04 16.58
C PRO A 157 10.72 -5.01 16.17
N TYR A 158 11.85 -5.46 15.66
CA TYR A 158 12.94 -4.58 15.20
C TYR A 158 12.53 -3.80 13.94
N ILE A 159 11.83 -4.46 13.01
CA ILE A 159 11.33 -3.82 11.78
C ILE A 159 10.24 -2.81 12.12
N LYS A 160 9.34 -3.13 13.05
CA LYS A 160 8.34 -2.17 13.55
C LYS A 160 8.98 -0.94 14.19
N THR A 161 10.11 -1.09 14.88
CA THR A 161 10.85 0.05 15.42
C THR A 161 11.29 1.03 14.33
N LEU A 162 11.72 0.55 13.16
CA LEU A 162 12.02 1.41 12.01
C LEU A 162 10.80 2.23 11.56
N THR A 163 9.64 1.61 11.47
CA THR A 163 8.39 2.31 11.13
C THR A 163 8.03 3.35 12.20
N THR A 164 8.25 3.04 13.47
CA THR A 164 8.03 3.97 14.58
C THR A 164 8.98 5.17 14.53
N ILE A 165 10.26 4.96 14.26
CA ILE A 165 11.26 6.05 14.12
C ILE A 165 10.88 6.97 12.96
N LEU A 166 10.51 6.40 11.81
CA LEU A 166 10.00 7.18 10.68
C LEU A 166 8.76 7.98 11.06
N GLY A 167 7.81 7.34 11.75
CA GLY A 167 6.61 8.01 12.25
C GLY A 167 6.95 9.19 13.16
N GLN A 168 7.85 8.99 14.12
CA GLN A 168 8.29 10.06 15.02
C GLN A 168 8.94 11.22 14.25
N GLY A 169 9.82 10.91 13.26
CA GLY A 169 10.40 11.93 12.39
C GLY A 169 9.35 12.75 11.64
N ILE A 170 8.33 12.07 11.09
CA ILE A 170 7.20 12.75 10.44
C ILE A 170 6.38 13.54 11.46
N GLY A 171 6.21 13.01 12.67
CA GLY A 171 5.49 13.66 13.77
C GLY A 171 6.07 15.03 14.15
N THR A 172 7.38 15.23 13.99
CA THR A 172 8.00 16.55 14.26
C THR A 172 7.48 17.64 13.32
N LEU A 173 6.99 17.29 12.16
CA LEU A 173 6.41 18.25 11.21
C LEU A 173 5.11 18.86 11.72
N LEU A 174 4.41 18.20 12.66
CA LEU A 174 3.14 18.68 13.20
C LEU A 174 3.29 19.99 14.00
N SER A 175 4.50 20.35 14.40
CA SER A 175 4.82 21.62 15.07
C SER A 175 5.07 22.78 14.10
N LEU A 176 5.12 22.53 12.78
CA LEU A 176 5.37 23.54 11.78
C LEU A 176 4.13 24.40 11.52
N GLN A 177 4.39 25.55 10.88
CA GLN A 177 3.33 26.42 10.37
C GLN A 177 2.41 25.61 9.41
N PRO A 178 1.07 25.74 9.51
CA PRO A 178 0.12 24.83 8.85
C PRO A 178 0.32 24.62 7.35
N VAL A 179 0.64 25.65 6.58
CA VAL A 179 0.86 25.54 5.13
C VAL A 179 2.10 24.73 4.81
N ILE A 180 3.21 24.99 5.53
CA ILE A 180 4.47 24.25 5.35
C ILE A 180 4.29 22.79 5.80
N MET A 181 3.64 22.57 6.94
CA MET A 181 3.30 21.25 7.44
C MET A 181 2.51 20.44 6.41
N CYS A 182 1.42 21.01 5.89
CA CYS A 182 0.56 20.32 4.93
C CYS A 182 1.27 20.04 3.60
N LEU A 183 2.08 20.98 3.10
CA LEU A 183 2.90 20.76 1.91
C LEU A 183 3.83 19.55 2.11
N LEU A 184 4.59 19.54 3.21
CA LEU A 184 5.55 18.47 3.49
C LEU A 184 4.85 17.12 3.73
N LEU A 185 3.77 17.10 4.52
CA LEU A 185 3.01 15.87 4.77
C LEU A 185 2.41 15.31 3.47
N ALA A 186 1.85 16.13 2.60
CA ALA A 186 1.32 15.68 1.32
C ALA A 186 2.41 15.03 0.45
N VAL A 187 3.60 15.65 0.35
CA VAL A 187 4.72 15.09 -0.42
C VAL A 187 5.23 13.80 0.22
N ILE A 188 5.38 13.75 1.53
CA ILE A 188 5.84 12.55 2.24
C ILE A 188 4.84 11.40 2.07
N PHE A 189 3.55 11.64 2.22
CA PHE A 189 2.53 10.58 2.06
C PHE A 189 2.39 10.14 0.60
N CYS A 190 2.63 11.03 -0.38
CA CYS A 190 2.77 10.67 -1.79
C CYS A 190 3.92 9.68 -2.03
N MET A 191 5.06 9.85 -1.35
CA MET A 191 6.18 8.90 -1.42
C MET A 191 5.91 7.62 -0.64
N LEU A 192 5.35 7.73 0.56
CA LEU A 192 5.08 6.58 1.43
C LEU A 192 4.08 5.62 0.83
N ILE A 193 3.04 6.09 0.13
CA ILE A 193 2.02 5.19 -0.43
C ILE A 193 2.58 4.23 -1.48
N VAL A 194 3.63 4.60 -2.19
CA VAL A 194 4.32 3.75 -3.16
C VAL A 194 5.54 3.02 -2.58
N SER A 195 5.70 3.07 -1.27
CA SER A 195 6.76 2.39 -0.52
C SER A 195 6.21 1.15 0.20
N PRO A 196 7.06 0.28 0.77
CA PRO A 196 6.60 -0.85 1.58
C PRO A 196 6.06 -0.46 2.95
N PHE A 197 6.20 0.81 3.37
CA PHE A 197 5.64 1.28 4.65
C PHE A 197 4.11 1.36 4.62
N THR A 198 3.48 1.14 5.77
CA THR A 198 2.04 1.33 5.94
C THR A 198 1.73 2.79 6.25
N THR A 199 1.10 3.48 5.29
CA THR A 199 0.70 4.89 5.46
C THR A 199 -0.28 5.06 6.62
N VAL A 200 -1.28 4.19 6.73
CA VAL A 200 -2.24 4.19 7.86
C VAL A 200 -1.54 3.93 9.18
N GLY A 201 -0.62 2.95 9.23
CA GLY A 201 0.12 2.62 10.44
C GLY A 201 0.94 3.80 10.95
N ILE A 202 1.63 4.52 10.06
CA ILE A 202 2.39 5.73 10.40
C ILE A 202 1.44 6.84 10.88
N ALA A 203 0.36 7.11 10.14
CA ALA A 203 -0.60 8.15 10.49
C ALA A 203 -1.23 7.93 11.88
N VAL A 204 -1.61 6.68 12.19
CA VAL A 204 -2.14 6.31 13.52
C VAL A 204 -1.07 6.45 14.60
N ALA A 205 0.15 6.00 14.35
CA ALA A 205 1.25 6.05 15.32
C ALA A 205 1.59 7.48 15.76
N ILE A 206 1.47 8.46 14.85
CA ILE A 206 1.70 9.89 15.16
C ILE A 206 0.39 10.66 15.48
N SER A 207 -0.73 9.96 15.58
CA SER A 207 -2.06 10.57 15.79
C SER A 207 -2.39 11.68 14.79
N LEU A 208 -2.03 11.47 13.51
CA LEU A 208 -2.17 12.46 12.43
C LEU A 208 -3.65 12.76 12.17
N SER A 209 -4.13 13.89 12.62
CA SER A 209 -5.54 14.33 12.51
C SER A 209 -5.66 15.72 11.91
N GLY A 210 -6.91 16.18 11.72
CA GLY A 210 -7.20 17.52 11.22
C GLY A 210 -6.64 17.75 9.82
N VAL A 211 -6.13 18.97 9.57
CA VAL A 211 -5.64 19.40 8.26
C VAL A 211 -4.41 18.60 7.80
N GLY A 212 -3.57 18.18 8.73
CA GLY A 212 -2.42 17.31 8.41
C GLY A 212 -2.84 15.98 7.80
N SER A 213 -3.90 15.35 8.31
CA SER A 213 -4.48 14.13 7.74
C SER A 213 -5.12 14.40 6.37
N GLY A 214 -5.81 15.52 6.22
CA GLY A 214 -6.36 15.95 4.92
C GLY A 214 -5.27 16.11 3.86
N ALA A 215 -4.16 16.76 4.22
CA ALA A 215 -3.00 16.93 3.35
C ALA A 215 -2.36 15.59 2.97
N ALA A 216 -2.20 14.67 3.93
CA ALA A 216 -1.71 13.32 3.68
C ALA A 216 -2.59 12.57 2.66
N ASN A 217 -3.91 12.64 2.82
CA ASN A 217 -4.87 12.05 1.86
C ASN A 217 -4.71 12.65 0.46
N LEU A 218 -4.56 13.97 0.34
CA LEU A 218 -4.37 14.62 -0.95
C LEU A 218 -3.03 14.27 -1.60
N GLY A 219 -1.99 14.05 -0.81
CA GLY A 219 -0.72 13.52 -1.30
C GLY A 219 -0.86 12.13 -1.92
N ILE A 220 -1.65 11.26 -1.28
CA ILE A 220 -1.96 9.92 -1.82
C ILE A 220 -2.83 10.02 -3.08
N CYS A 221 -3.78 10.97 -3.14
CA CYS A 221 -4.56 11.25 -4.36
C CYS A 221 -3.64 11.67 -5.51
N ALA A 222 -2.67 12.56 -5.24
CA ALA A 222 -1.67 12.95 -6.24
C ALA A 222 -0.93 11.74 -6.82
N ALA A 223 -0.50 10.81 -5.97
CA ALA A 223 0.15 9.59 -6.41
C ALA A 223 -0.80 8.70 -7.23
N GLY A 224 -2.02 8.46 -6.75
CA GLY A 224 -2.98 7.57 -7.40
C GLY A 224 -3.40 8.06 -8.78
N PHE A 225 -3.87 9.29 -8.89
CA PHE A 225 -4.26 9.87 -10.16
C PHE A 225 -3.08 10.09 -11.09
N GLY A 226 -1.92 10.51 -10.55
CA GLY A 226 -0.74 10.77 -11.34
C GLY A 226 -0.17 9.51 -11.98
N LEU A 227 -0.05 8.42 -11.24
CA LEU A 227 0.40 7.12 -11.78
C LEU A 227 -0.59 6.55 -12.79
N ALA A 228 -1.89 6.76 -12.57
CA ALA A 228 -2.93 6.38 -13.54
C ALA A 228 -2.77 7.14 -14.86
N ILE A 229 -2.59 8.48 -14.79
CA ILE A 229 -2.46 9.37 -15.96
C ILE A 229 -1.16 9.05 -16.71
N ALA A 230 -0.03 8.99 -16.01
CA ALA A 230 1.28 8.73 -16.60
C ALA A 230 1.36 7.32 -17.25
N GLY A 231 0.76 6.31 -16.59
CA GLY A 231 0.72 4.94 -17.07
C GLY A 231 -0.41 4.63 -18.05
N TRP A 232 -1.28 5.58 -18.39
CA TRP A 232 -2.50 5.33 -19.15
C TRP A 232 -2.30 4.69 -20.53
N LYS A 233 -1.21 5.08 -21.21
CA LYS A 233 -0.91 4.60 -22.57
C LYS A 233 -0.23 3.24 -22.61
N VAL A 234 0.42 2.82 -21.52
CA VAL A 234 1.29 1.64 -21.46
C VAL A 234 0.74 0.51 -20.61
N ASN A 235 -0.38 0.75 -19.93
CA ASN A 235 -1.07 -0.24 -19.12
C ASN A 235 -2.52 -0.45 -19.60
N PRO A 236 -3.14 -1.61 -19.31
CA PRO A 236 -4.58 -1.79 -19.47
C PRO A 236 -5.34 -0.74 -18.67
N LYS A 237 -6.45 -0.22 -19.20
CA LYS A 237 -7.22 0.87 -18.56
C LYS A 237 -7.65 0.53 -17.13
N GLY A 238 -8.09 -0.71 -16.90
CA GLY A 238 -8.45 -1.19 -15.55
C GLY A 238 -7.28 -1.14 -14.57
N THR A 239 -6.08 -1.52 -15.02
CA THR A 239 -4.85 -1.44 -14.23
C THR A 239 -4.47 0.01 -13.93
N ALA A 240 -4.60 0.92 -14.91
CA ALA A 240 -4.35 2.35 -14.69
C ALA A 240 -5.32 2.92 -13.62
N ILE A 241 -6.62 2.65 -13.75
CA ILE A 241 -7.67 3.09 -12.83
C ILE A 241 -7.45 2.53 -11.41
N ALA A 242 -6.95 1.30 -11.28
CA ALA A 242 -6.70 0.66 -10.00
C ALA A 242 -5.70 1.42 -9.10
N HIS A 243 -4.88 2.33 -9.64
CA HIS A 243 -3.99 3.16 -8.84
C HIS A 243 -4.73 4.12 -7.89
N PHE A 244 -5.80 4.74 -8.32
CA PHE A 244 -6.54 5.69 -7.47
C PHE A 244 -7.77 5.09 -6.80
N ILE A 245 -8.40 4.07 -7.41
CA ILE A 245 -9.52 3.37 -6.79
C ILE A 245 -9.02 2.32 -5.78
N GLY A 246 -7.97 1.58 -6.14
CA GLY A 246 -7.36 0.55 -5.32
C GLY A 246 -6.17 1.07 -4.50
N SER A 247 -4.96 0.98 -5.05
CA SER A 247 -3.77 1.48 -4.36
C SER A 247 -2.63 1.85 -5.30
N PRO A 248 -1.98 3.01 -5.12
CA PRO A 248 -0.75 3.38 -5.82
C PRO A 248 0.42 2.42 -5.58
N LYS A 249 0.37 1.58 -4.54
CA LYS A 249 1.39 0.55 -4.23
C LYS A 249 1.68 -0.41 -5.39
N MET A 250 0.77 -0.53 -6.35
CA MET A 250 1.00 -1.30 -7.58
C MET A 250 2.27 -0.88 -8.31
N SER A 251 2.60 0.40 -8.29
CA SER A 251 3.81 0.95 -8.93
C SER A 251 5.05 0.93 -8.03
N MET A 252 5.00 0.31 -6.84
CA MET A 252 6.11 0.31 -5.88
C MET A 252 7.42 -0.19 -6.51
N ALA A 253 7.37 -1.28 -7.25
CA ALA A 253 8.56 -1.84 -7.89
C ALA A 253 9.15 -0.89 -8.94
N ASN A 254 8.31 -0.23 -9.74
CA ASN A 254 8.73 0.75 -10.73
C ASN A 254 9.36 1.98 -10.09
N VAL A 255 8.73 2.51 -9.03
CA VAL A 255 9.24 3.68 -8.28
C VAL A 255 10.58 3.38 -7.62
N LEU A 256 10.73 2.21 -7.00
CA LEU A 256 12.01 1.79 -6.40
C LEU A 256 13.10 1.57 -7.45
N ALA A 257 12.75 1.08 -8.63
CA ALA A 257 13.71 0.91 -9.74
C ALA A 257 14.08 2.23 -10.40
N LYS A 258 13.15 3.19 -10.48
CA LYS A 258 13.34 4.50 -11.14
C LYS A 258 12.61 5.62 -10.37
N PRO A 259 13.15 6.12 -9.25
CA PRO A 259 12.46 7.09 -8.38
C PRO A 259 11.97 8.37 -9.07
N LYS A 260 12.63 8.76 -10.16
CA LYS A 260 12.26 9.96 -10.94
C LYS A 260 10.80 9.96 -11.43
N ILE A 261 10.19 8.78 -11.62
CA ILE A 261 8.81 8.68 -12.09
C ILE A 261 7.81 9.27 -11.10
N LEU A 262 8.18 9.46 -9.84
CA LEU A 262 7.30 10.03 -8.82
C LEU A 262 7.36 11.58 -8.76
N LEU A 263 8.33 12.23 -9.41
CA LEU A 263 8.51 13.68 -9.35
C LEU A 263 7.27 14.48 -9.76
N PRO A 264 6.56 14.16 -10.85
CA PRO A 264 5.33 14.89 -11.22
C PRO A 264 4.28 14.83 -10.11
N MET A 265 4.12 13.66 -9.47
CA MET A 265 3.16 13.43 -8.38
C MET A 265 3.57 14.18 -7.11
N MET A 266 4.87 14.28 -6.84
CA MET A 266 5.39 15.08 -5.72
C MET A 266 5.13 16.57 -5.92
N CYS A 267 5.29 17.10 -7.15
CA CYS A 267 4.92 18.47 -7.46
C CYS A 267 3.41 18.70 -7.29
N THR A 268 2.58 17.79 -7.80
CA THR A 268 1.12 17.81 -7.60
C THR A 268 0.77 17.80 -6.11
N SER A 269 1.40 16.89 -5.35
CA SER A 269 1.11 16.75 -3.91
C SER A 269 1.51 17.98 -3.11
N ALA A 270 2.61 18.64 -3.47
CA ALA A 270 3.01 19.89 -2.83
C ALA A 270 1.94 21.00 -2.99
N VAL A 271 1.42 21.18 -4.20
CA VAL A 271 0.33 22.12 -4.46
C VAL A 271 -0.93 21.74 -3.71
N LEU A 272 -1.32 20.46 -3.76
CA LEU A 272 -2.51 19.98 -3.06
C LEU A 272 -2.37 20.08 -1.53
N GLY A 273 -1.17 19.90 -0.98
CA GLY A 273 -0.90 20.12 0.43
C GLY A 273 -1.13 21.57 0.87
N VAL A 274 -0.67 22.53 0.07
CA VAL A 274 -0.97 23.96 0.30
C VAL A 274 -2.48 24.23 0.25
N LEU A 275 -3.17 23.68 -0.76
CA LEU A 275 -4.62 23.81 -0.88
C LEU A 275 -5.36 23.15 0.29
N ALA A 276 -4.86 22.04 0.84
CA ALA A 276 -5.42 21.42 2.04
C ALA A 276 -5.43 22.39 3.24
N ALA A 277 -4.31 23.12 3.44
CA ALA A 277 -4.21 24.11 4.50
C ALA A 277 -5.15 25.30 4.29
N LEU A 278 -5.21 25.82 3.07
CA LEU A 278 -6.01 27.00 2.73
C LEU A 278 -7.52 26.73 2.79
N LEU A 279 -7.94 25.52 2.40
CA LEU A 279 -9.35 25.11 2.35
C LEU A 279 -9.77 24.34 3.62
N ASN A 280 -8.89 24.22 4.62
CA ASN A 280 -9.13 23.49 5.86
C ASN A 280 -9.64 22.05 5.62
N ILE A 281 -9.04 21.33 4.67
CA ILE A 281 -9.41 19.94 4.37
C ILE A 281 -8.92 19.04 5.50
N GLN A 282 -9.84 18.41 6.21
CA GLN A 282 -9.54 17.63 7.40
C GLN A 282 -9.65 16.12 7.17
N GLY A 283 -9.05 15.34 8.07
CA GLY A 283 -9.13 13.88 8.10
C GLY A 283 -8.84 13.33 9.49
N THR A 284 -9.00 12.01 9.64
CA THR A 284 -8.70 11.25 10.86
C THR A 284 -7.38 10.49 10.70
N PRO A 285 -6.74 10.03 11.79
CA PRO A 285 -5.55 9.18 11.69
C PRO A 285 -5.78 7.91 10.87
N GLN A 286 -6.98 7.34 10.96
CA GLN A 286 -7.36 6.14 10.22
C GLN A 286 -7.57 6.43 8.73
N SER A 287 -8.06 7.62 8.37
CA SER A 287 -8.29 8.01 6.96
C SER A 287 -7.01 8.43 6.25
N ALA A 288 -6.02 8.96 6.95
CA ALA A 288 -4.82 9.60 6.40
C ALA A 288 -3.95 8.70 5.50
N GLY A 289 -4.23 7.43 5.41
CA GLY A 289 -3.45 6.48 4.62
C GLY A 289 -4.10 6.00 3.33
N PHE A 290 -5.30 6.48 2.99
CA PHE A 290 -6.12 5.93 1.89
C PHE A 290 -6.23 6.85 0.67
N GLY A 291 -6.17 8.17 0.87
CA GLY A 291 -6.39 9.11 -0.22
C GLY A 291 -7.79 8.98 -0.81
N PHE A 292 -7.89 8.75 -2.12
CA PHE A 292 -9.16 8.55 -2.81
C PHE A 292 -9.70 7.12 -2.71
N SER A 293 -8.86 6.14 -2.36
CA SER A 293 -9.24 4.72 -2.30
C SER A 293 -10.46 4.51 -1.41
N GLY A 294 -11.47 3.86 -1.94
CA GLY A 294 -12.75 3.63 -1.25
C GLY A 294 -13.48 4.89 -0.81
N LEU A 295 -13.17 6.04 -1.38
CA LEU A 295 -13.68 7.36 -0.98
C LEU A 295 -13.38 7.73 0.48
N VAL A 296 -12.41 7.03 1.12
CA VAL A 296 -12.12 7.24 2.55
C VAL A 296 -11.71 8.68 2.84
N GLY A 297 -10.78 9.24 2.06
CA GLY A 297 -10.37 10.65 2.20
C GLY A 297 -11.51 11.64 1.97
N PRO A 298 -12.21 11.59 0.83
CA PRO A 298 -13.35 12.47 0.54
C PRO A 298 -14.46 12.40 1.59
N ILE A 299 -14.89 11.21 1.98
CA ILE A 299 -15.95 11.02 2.98
C ILE A 299 -15.54 11.58 4.34
N ASN A 300 -14.31 11.31 4.79
CA ASN A 300 -13.81 11.87 6.06
C ASN A 300 -13.71 13.40 6.01
N ALA A 301 -13.27 13.96 4.87
CA ALA A 301 -13.23 15.41 4.69
C ALA A 301 -14.62 16.03 4.78
N LEU A 302 -15.64 15.42 4.17
CA LEU A 302 -17.03 15.88 4.28
C LEU A 302 -17.59 15.76 5.71
N ASN A 303 -17.31 14.64 6.40
CA ASN A 303 -17.77 14.42 7.76
C ASN A 303 -17.18 15.43 8.77
N LEU A 304 -15.97 15.92 8.52
CA LEU A 304 -15.25 16.84 9.40
C LEU A 304 -15.35 18.31 8.94
N ALA A 305 -15.90 18.57 7.75
CA ALA A 305 -16.08 19.92 7.26
C ALA A 305 -17.12 20.67 8.09
N GLU A 306 -16.90 21.96 8.32
CA GLU A 306 -17.89 22.83 8.94
C GLU A 306 -19.17 22.86 8.08
N GLY A 307 -20.32 22.60 8.69
CA GLY A 307 -21.60 22.40 7.99
C GLY A 307 -21.80 21.03 7.33
N GLY A 308 -20.86 20.11 7.46
CA GLY A 308 -20.99 18.71 7.03
C GLY A 308 -21.28 18.52 5.54
N TRP A 309 -22.23 17.64 5.23
CA TRP A 309 -22.62 17.24 3.86
C TRP A 309 -23.52 18.29 3.17
N ASN A 310 -23.09 19.54 3.05
CA ASN A 310 -23.79 20.53 2.27
C ASN A 310 -23.25 20.58 0.83
N VAL A 311 -24.00 21.22 -0.08
CA VAL A 311 -23.65 21.27 -1.51
C VAL A 311 -22.28 21.93 -1.74
N MET A 312 -21.95 22.99 -1.00
CA MET A 312 -20.68 23.70 -1.14
C MET A 312 -19.51 22.79 -0.76
N ASN A 313 -19.60 22.08 0.37
CA ASN A 313 -18.56 21.15 0.82
C ASN A 313 -18.41 19.97 -0.15
N ILE A 314 -19.50 19.44 -0.70
CA ILE A 314 -19.46 18.40 -1.73
C ILE A 314 -18.70 18.89 -2.96
N VAL A 315 -18.99 20.12 -3.41
CA VAL A 315 -18.29 20.73 -4.56
C VAL A 315 -16.80 20.92 -4.24
N ILE A 316 -16.46 21.49 -3.08
CA ILE A 316 -15.06 21.72 -2.68
C ILE A 316 -14.30 20.37 -2.60
N VAL A 317 -14.87 19.38 -1.94
CA VAL A 317 -14.23 18.05 -1.80
C VAL A 317 -14.08 17.37 -3.16
N THR A 318 -15.07 17.47 -4.05
CA THR A 318 -14.97 16.95 -5.41
C THR A 318 -13.86 17.67 -6.20
N LEU A 319 -13.79 18.98 -6.11
CA LEU A 319 -12.75 19.76 -6.76
C LEU A 319 -11.36 19.37 -6.26
N ILE A 320 -11.17 19.27 -4.94
CA ILE A 320 -9.84 19.07 -4.36
C ILE A 320 -9.36 17.61 -4.38
N PHE A 321 -10.27 16.63 -4.30
CA PHE A 321 -9.92 15.20 -4.31
C PHE A 321 -9.94 14.57 -5.71
N VAL A 322 -10.59 15.18 -6.70
CA VAL A 322 -10.73 14.62 -8.04
C VAL A 322 -10.19 15.57 -9.11
N VAL A 323 -10.78 16.74 -9.24
CA VAL A 323 -10.48 17.64 -10.35
C VAL A 323 -9.06 18.20 -10.27
N ALA A 324 -8.67 18.73 -9.12
CA ALA A 324 -7.34 19.31 -8.92
C ALA A 324 -6.21 18.28 -9.06
N PRO A 325 -6.26 17.07 -8.45
CA PRO A 325 -5.25 16.03 -8.69
C PRO A 325 -5.13 15.63 -10.15
N ILE A 326 -6.24 15.51 -10.88
CA ILE A 326 -6.23 15.19 -12.32
C ILE A 326 -5.57 16.31 -13.11
N ALA A 327 -6.05 17.54 -12.95
CA ALA A 327 -5.56 18.70 -13.69
C ALA A 327 -4.06 18.96 -13.46
N LEU A 328 -3.64 18.98 -12.20
CA LEU A 328 -2.24 19.19 -11.83
C LEU A 328 -1.33 18.06 -12.33
N ASN A 329 -1.76 16.80 -12.21
CA ASN A 329 -0.97 15.70 -12.74
C ASN A 329 -0.85 15.72 -14.26
N ILE A 330 -1.90 16.11 -15.01
CA ILE A 330 -1.80 16.28 -16.46
C ILE A 330 -0.72 17.31 -16.77
N VAL A 331 -0.70 18.45 -16.07
CA VAL A 331 0.30 19.51 -16.28
C VAL A 331 1.71 19.01 -15.92
N PHE A 332 1.91 18.44 -14.72
CA PHE A 332 3.24 18.04 -14.29
C PHE A 332 3.74 16.81 -15.04
N VAL A 333 2.91 15.82 -15.34
CA VAL A 333 3.33 14.67 -16.17
C VAL A 333 3.75 15.15 -17.55
N HIS A 334 2.97 16.06 -18.18
CA HIS A 334 3.35 16.66 -19.45
C HIS A 334 4.67 17.42 -19.37
N LEU A 335 4.87 18.21 -18.31
CA LEU A 335 6.12 18.96 -18.08
C LEU A 335 7.32 18.00 -18.01
N PHE A 336 7.24 16.95 -17.18
CA PHE A 336 8.36 16.05 -16.97
C PHE A 336 8.59 15.09 -18.15
N GLU A 337 7.53 14.70 -18.89
CA GLU A 337 7.60 13.79 -20.04
C GLU A 337 8.02 14.53 -21.33
N LYS A 338 7.40 15.66 -21.63
CA LYS A 338 7.56 16.34 -22.94
C LYS A 338 8.55 17.49 -22.90
N VAL A 339 8.57 18.29 -21.85
CA VAL A 339 9.44 19.48 -21.76
C VAL A 339 10.80 19.10 -21.20
N LEU A 340 10.83 18.54 -19.99
CA LEU A 340 12.09 18.16 -19.32
C LEU A 340 12.66 16.84 -19.84
N LYS A 341 11.82 15.94 -20.37
CA LYS A 341 12.19 14.62 -20.90
C LYS A 341 12.95 13.74 -19.88
N TRP A 342 12.60 13.86 -18.60
CA TRP A 342 13.24 13.10 -17.50
C TRP A 342 12.63 11.72 -17.33
N ILE A 343 11.41 11.52 -17.78
CA ILE A 343 10.61 10.33 -17.68
C ILE A 343 10.00 9.97 -19.04
N GLN A 344 9.64 8.68 -19.20
CA GLN A 344 8.98 8.18 -20.40
C GLN A 344 7.74 7.37 -19.99
N PRO A 345 6.70 7.27 -20.83
CA PRO A 345 5.51 6.46 -20.53
C PRO A 345 5.85 5.01 -20.17
N GLU A 346 6.86 4.43 -20.82
CA GLU A 346 7.33 3.06 -20.61
C GLU A 346 7.82 2.81 -19.19
N ASP A 347 8.28 3.84 -18.48
CA ASP A 347 8.73 3.76 -17.09
C ASP A 347 7.60 3.40 -16.12
N TYR A 348 6.35 3.64 -16.53
CA TYR A 348 5.13 3.38 -15.77
C TYR A 348 4.47 2.04 -16.12
N LYS A 349 5.06 1.27 -17.05
CA LYS A 349 4.52 -0.02 -17.45
C LYS A 349 4.63 -1.01 -16.29
N LEU A 350 3.51 -1.57 -15.87
CA LEU A 350 3.45 -2.58 -14.82
C LEU A 350 3.68 -3.98 -15.39
N THR A 351 4.35 -4.81 -14.61
CA THR A 351 4.48 -6.25 -14.86
C THR A 351 3.36 -6.95 -14.06
N VAL A 352 2.17 -7.00 -14.64
CA VAL A 352 0.98 -7.62 -14.03
C VAL A 352 0.69 -8.95 -14.70
#